data_b1a0d6647cda1594907ce7c98d8f842b
#
_entry.id   b1a0d6647cda1594907ce7c98d8f842b
#
_cell.length_a   1.000
_cell.length_b   1.000
_cell.length_c   1.000
_cell.angle_alpha   90.00
_cell.angle_beta   90.00
_cell.angle_gamma   90.00
#
_symmetry.space_group_name_H-M   'P 1'
#
loop_
_entity.id
_entity.type
_entity.pdbx_description
1 polymer ?
#
loop_
_entity_poly.entity_id
_entity_poly.type
_entity_poly.pdbx_seq_one_letter_code
_entity_poly.pdbx_strand_id
1 'polypeptide(L)'
;MNTAISFIKKNTVMVIALLAAVITSFIVPPDEKYLHYFDYKTLSCLFSVLAVVCALKNVQFFYILACNIVKKFCNIRLCTVVLVWVTFIGSMLIANDMALLTFLPLGYYVLHTAGKERYMAFTFIMQNIAANLGGMLTPFGNPQNLYLYSKFNIPIGEFTLKMLPPFLLAVALITVCCVIFVKPEPIELKDKPEKIDRKRTAAYLFLFAIAIIIVFNFIPYWIGMIFITLTLVVMDRKALAAVDYPLLLTFVFFFIFAGNMARIDVIKDFFSSVLQINTLLFSVISCQFISNVPSAILLSQFTSDYHSLLLGVNIGGVGTLIASLASLITLRQYNTLNPGKTGRYIASFSAFNFSFLIVLTAFCMLLV
;
A
#
# COMPACT_ATOMS: atom_id res chain seq x y z
N MET A 1 -27.51 -15.10 5.40
CA MET A 1 -27.06 -15.02 3.99
C MET A 1 -26.47 -13.64 3.66
N ASN A 2 -27.09 -12.54 4.06
CA ASN A 2 -26.57 -11.17 3.77
C ASN A 2 -25.19 -10.84 4.41
N THR A 3 -24.92 -11.36 5.61
CA THR A 3 -23.65 -11.08 6.33
C THR A 3 -22.44 -11.76 5.68
N ALA A 4 -22.59 -13.00 5.22
CA ALA A 4 -21.53 -13.75 4.53
C ALA A 4 -21.20 -13.13 3.16
N ILE A 5 -22.24 -12.75 2.40
CA ILE A 5 -22.06 -12.09 1.10
C ILE A 5 -21.37 -10.72 1.27
N SER A 6 -21.73 -9.97 2.32
CA SER A 6 -21.08 -8.70 2.64
C SER A 6 -19.62 -8.90 3.03
N PHE A 7 -19.30 -9.92 3.81
CA PHE A 7 -17.93 -10.28 4.18
C PHE A 7 -17.08 -10.65 2.96
N ILE A 8 -17.61 -11.51 2.07
CA ILE A 8 -16.94 -11.92 0.83
C ILE A 8 -16.67 -10.70 -0.07
N LYS A 9 -17.67 -9.84 -0.26
CA LYS A 9 -17.51 -8.60 -1.06
C LYS A 9 -16.50 -7.63 -0.47
N LYS A 10 -16.40 -7.58 0.86
CA LYS A 10 -15.42 -6.73 1.55
C LYS A 10 -14.00 -7.29 1.42
N ASN A 11 -13.82 -8.61 1.46
CA ASN A 11 -12.54 -9.30 1.53
C ASN A 11 -12.29 -10.18 0.28
N THR A 12 -12.66 -9.69 -0.89
CA THR A 12 -12.61 -10.46 -2.16
C THR A 12 -11.21 -11.02 -2.45
N VAL A 13 -10.15 -10.25 -2.22
CA VAL A 13 -8.77 -10.69 -2.46
C VAL A 13 -8.40 -11.86 -1.55
N MET A 14 -8.76 -11.80 -0.27
CA MET A 14 -8.54 -12.90 0.68
C MET A 14 -9.28 -14.17 0.25
N VAL A 15 -10.53 -14.05 -0.21
CA VAL A 15 -11.31 -15.20 -0.66
C VAL A 15 -10.71 -15.82 -1.92
N ILE A 16 -10.26 -15.00 -2.89
CA ILE A 16 -9.56 -15.49 -4.08
C ILE A 16 -8.26 -16.19 -3.68
N ALA A 17 -7.48 -15.63 -2.77
CA ALA A 17 -6.25 -16.25 -2.26
C ALA A 17 -6.51 -17.58 -1.58
N LEU A 18 -7.56 -17.69 -0.75
CA LEU A 18 -7.99 -18.93 -0.11
C LEU A 18 -8.35 -19.99 -1.17
N LEU A 19 -9.17 -19.63 -2.16
CA LEU A 19 -9.56 -20.55 -3.23
C LEU A 19 -8.35 -21.04 -4.04
N ALA A 20 -7.43 -20.14 -4.38
CA ALA A 20 -6.19 -20.49 -5.07
C ALA A 20 -5.32 -21.43 -4.23
N ALA A 21 -5.16 -21.16 -2.93
CA ALA A 21 -4.44 -22.03 -2.01
C ALA A 21 -5.09 -23.41 -1.92
N VAL A 22 -6.41 -23.50 -1.76
CA VAL A 22 -7.14 -24.76 -1.68
C VAL A 22 -7.03 -25.56 -2.98
N ILE A 23 -7.26 -24.92 -4.14
CA ILE A 23 -7.17 -25.60 -5.45
C ILE A 23 -5.76 -26.17 -5.66
N THR A 24 -4.72 -25.38 -5.39
CA THR A 24 -3.35 -25.84 -5.56
C THR A 24 -2.93 -26.91 -4.55
N SER A 25 -3.56 -26.95 -3.36
CA SER A 25 -3.33 -28.01 -2.37
C SER A 25 -3.90 -29.36 -2.76
N PHE A 26 -4.85 -29.42 -3.71
CA PHE A 26 -5.27 -30.69 -4.33
C PHE A 26 -4.24 -31.21 -5.34
N ILE A 27 -3.46 -30.32 -5.97
CA ILE A 27 -2.39 -30.68 -6.91
C ILE A 27 -1.10 -31.04 -6.16
N VAL A 28 -0.79 -30.26 -5.14
CA VAL A 28 0.38 -30.44 -4.26
C VAL A 28 -0.14 -30.68 -2.83
N PRO A 29 -0.36 -31.95 -2.42
CA PRO A 29 -0.92 -32.25 -1.09
C PRO A 29 -0.07 -31.69 0.05
N PRO A 30 -0.70 -31.28 1.17
CA PRO A 30 0.00 -30.77 2.34
C PRO A 30 1.01 -31.78 2.90
N ASP A 31 2.24 -31.31 3.10
CA ASP A 31 3.35 -32.07 3.69
C ASP A 31 4.17 -31.15 4.62
N GLU A 32 5.26 -31.66 5.22
CA GLU A 32 6.13 -30.89 6.11
C GLU A 32 6.72 -29.62 5.46
N LYS A 33 6.87 -29.61 4.13
CA LYS A 33 7.42 -28.46 3.39
C LYS A 33 6.49 -27.24 3.44
N TYR A 34 5.19 -27.43 3.69
CA TYR A 34 4.24 -26.33 3.85
C TYR A 34 4.62 -25.36 4.96
N LEU A 35 5.25 -25.86 6.05
CA LEU A 35 5.72 -25.01 7.15
C LEU A 35 6.82 -24.03 6.70
N HIS A 36 7.57 -24.37 5.66
CA HIS A 36 8.63 -23.53 5.09
C HIS A 36 8.12 -22.51 4.05
N TYR A 37 6.84 -22.56 3.65
CA TYR A 37 6.27 -21.57 2.75
C TYR A 37 6.09 -20.22 3.44
N PHE A 38 5.89 -20.22 4.76
CA PHE A 38 5.53 -19.02 5.50
C PHE A 38 6.78 -18.19 5.84
N ASP A 39 6.75 -16.93 5.46
CA ASP A 39 7.69 -15.94 6.00
C ASP A 39 7.11 -15.36 7.30
N TYR A 40 7.43 -16.05 8.41
CA TYR A 40 6.97 -15.67 9.75
C TYR A 40 7.46 -14.27 10.16
N LYS A 41 8.64 -13.87 9.68
CA LYS A 41 9.20 -12.54 9.94
C LYS A 41 8.34 -11.47 9.27
N THR A 42 8.02 -11.63 7.99
CA THR A 42 7.14 -10.70 7.27
C THR A 42 5.77 -10.60 7.95
N LEU A 43 5.13 -11.71 8.31
CA LEU A 43 3.83 -11.71 8.98
C LEU A 43 3.88 -10.98 10.33
N SER A 44 4.93 -11.23 11.14
CA SER A 44 5.10 -10.60 12.44
C SER A 44 5.39 -9.09 12.33
N CYS A 45 6.26 -8.70 11.40
CA CYS A 45 6.56 -7.30 11.13
C CYS A 45 5.33 -6.56 10.61
N LEU A 46 4.60 -7.15 9.65
CA LEU A 46 3.38 -6.58 9.09
C LEU A 46 2.31 -6.40 10.17
N PHE A 47 2.06 -7.42 10.99
CA PHE A 47 1.14 -7.32 12.14
C PHE A 47 1.56 -6.19 13.09
N SER A 48 2.84 -6.12 13.46
CA SER A 48 3.37 -5.14 14.41
C SER A 48 3.18 -3.70 13.90
N VAL A 49 3.54 -3.45 12.63
CA VAL A 49 3.35 -2.13 12.01
C VAL A 49 1.87 -1.77 11.93
N LEU A 50 1.01 -2.68 11.44
CA LEU A 50 -0.43 -2.45 11.33
C LEU A 50 -1.08 -2.17 12.69
N ALA A 51 -0.74 -2.92 13.75
CA ALA A 51 -1.29 -2.74 15.08
C ALA A 51 -0.96 -1.35 15.65
N VAL A 52 0.28 -0.91 15.52
CA VAL A 52 0.70 0.42 15.99
C VAL A 52 0.10 1.54 15.14
N VAL A 53 -0.01 1.36 13.83
CA VAL A 53 -0.68 2.31 12.93
C VAL A 53 -2.15 2.45 13.30
N CYS A 54 -2.85 1.35 13.65
CA CYS A 54 -4.22 1.40 14.15
C CYS A 54 -4.32 2.20 15.47
N ALA A 55 -3.35 2.07 16.38
CA ALA A 55 -3.31 2.86 17.60
C ALA A 55 -3.10 4.36 17.32
N LEU A 56 -2.19 4.72 16.43
CA LEU A 56 -1.98 6.10 15.97
C LEU A 56 -3.21 6.68 15.26
N LYS A 57 -3.96 5.84 14.52
CA LYS A 57 -5.23 6.20 13.90
C LYS A 57 -6.33 6.46 14.94
N ASN A 58 -6.40 5.68 16.03
CA ASN A 58 -7.37 5.88 17.11
C ASN A 58 -7.23 7.23 17.80
N VAL A 59 -5.99 7.78 17.89
CA VAL A 59 -5.74 9.14 18.39
C VAL A 59 -5.73 10.19 17.28
N GLN A 60 -6.11 9.82 16.05
CA GLN A 60 -6.20 10.68 14.87
C GLN A 60 -4.89 11.45 14.54
N PHE A 61 -3.74 10.94 14.96
CA PHE A 61 -2.45 11.63 14.85
C PHE A 61 -2.16 12.13 13.43
N PHE A 62 -2.20 11.24 12.44
CA PHE A 62 -1.89 11.59 11.04
C PHE A 62 -2.92 12.54 10.45
N TYR A 63 -4.20 12.38 10.80
CA TYR A 63 -5.27 13.24 10.34
C TYR A 63 -5.09 14.68 10.86
N ILE A 64 -4.88 14.84 12.17
CA ILE A 64 -4.69 16.15 12.79
C ILE A 64 -3.43 16.84 12.27
N LEU A 65 -2.33 16.07 12.11
CA LEU A 65 -1.09 16.59 11.54
C LEU A 65 -1.33 17.12 10.12
N ALA A 66 -2.01 16.35 9.28
CA ALA A 66 -2.33 16.72 7.91
C ALA A 66 -3.27 17.94 7.84
N CYS A 67 -4.31 18.00 8.69
CA CYS A 67 -5.18 19.16 8.80
C CYS A 67 -4.40 20.43 9.12
N ASN A 68 -3.49 20.38 10.09
CA ASN A 68 -2.70 21.53 10.50
C ASN A 68 -1.76 22.03 9.39
N ILE A 69 -1.29 21.13 8.53
CA ILE A 69 -0.47 21.48 7.36
C ILE A 69 -1.35 22.15 6.29
N VAL A 70 -2.47 21.52 5.92
CA VAL A 70 -3.32 21.98 4.82
C VAL A 70 -3.96 23.35 5.11
N LYS A 71 -4.34 23.63 6.35
CA LYS A 71 -4.94 24.90 6.77
C LYS A 71 -4.05 26.14 6.55
N LYS A 72 -2.74 25.96 6.40
CA LYS A 72 -1.82 27.06 6.14
C LYS A 72 -1.90 27.61 4.70
N PHE A 73 -2.63 26.93 3.81
CA PHE A 73 -2.69 27.26 2.41
C PHE A 73 -4.08 27.77 2.03
N CYS A 74 -4.16 29.02 1.53
CA CYS A 74 -5.38 29.69 1.13
C CYS A 74 -5.69 29.56 -0.39
N ASN A 75 -5.10 28.58 -1.07
CA ASN A 75 -5.24 28.38 -2.51
C ASN A 75 -5.48 26.90 -2.80
N ILE A 76 -6.52 26.58 -3.59
CA ILE A 76 -6.93 25.19 -3.85
C ILE A 76 -5.85 24.38 -4.57
N ARG A 77 -5.05 24.97 -5.46
CA ARG A 77 -3.93 24.28 -6.12
C ARG A 77 -2.90 23.85 -5.07
N LEU A 78 -2.47 24.76 -4.20
CA LEU A 78 -1.50 24.45 -3.15
C LEU A 78 -2.06 23.45 -2.14
N CYS A 79 -3.34 23.60 -1.76
CA CYS A 79 -4.01 22.60 -0.90
C CYS A 79 -4.02 21.21 -1.53
N THR A 80 -4.31 21.11 -2.83
CA THR A 80 -4.31 19.82 -3.55
C THR A 80 -2.90 19.23 -3.59
N VAL A 81 -1.88 20.02 -3.93
CA VAL A 81 -0.47 19.58 -3.89
C VAL A 81 -0.12 19.06 -2.50
N VAL A 82 -0.44 19.82 -1.46
CA VAL A 82 -0.13 19.44 -0.08
C VAL A 82 -0.90 18.20 0.37
N LEU A 83 -2.18 18.06 0.03
CA LEU A 83 -2.98 16.86 0.31
C LEU A 83 -2.35 15.62 -0.33
N VAL A 84 -1.92 15.74 -1.58
CA VAL A 84 -1.28 14.64 -2.31
C VAL A 84 0.10 14.32 -1.72
N TRP A 85 0.90 15.33 -1.37
CA TRP A 85 2.20 15.16 -0.73
C TRP A 85 2.10 14.56 0.67
N VAL A 86 1.11 14.96 1.47
CA VAL A 86 0.86 14.35 2.79
C VAL A 86 0.45 12.90 2.63
N THR A 87 -0.33 12.55 1.60
CA THR A 87 -0.66 11.15 1.29
C THR A 87 0.59 10.38 0.85
N PHE A 88 1.44 10.99 0.03
CA PHE A 88 2.69 10.42 -0.47
C PHE A 88 3.68 10.11 0.67
N ILE A 89 3.94 11.11 1.54
CA ILE A 89 4.82 10.93 2.70
C ILE A 89 4.19 10.01 3.74
N GLY A 90 2.88 10.15 3.96
CA GLY A 90 2.13 9.30 4.89
C GLY A 90 2.22 7.82 4.52
N SER A 91 2.15 7.48 3.23
CA SER A 91 2.24 6.10 2.78
C SER A 91 3.61 5.47 3.00
N MET A 92 4.67 6.27 3.11
CA MET A 92 5.99 5.78 3.53
C MET A 92 6.01 5.26 4.97
N LEU A 93 5.07 5.74 5.80
CA LEU A 93 5.03 5.47 7.24
C LEU A 93 3.95 4.47 7.65
N ILE A 94 2.77 4.53 7.01
CA ILE A 94 1.56 3.84 7.49
C ILE A 94 0.94 2.87 6.49
N ALA A 95 1.67 2.46 5.49
CA ALA A 95 1.22 1.70 4.33
C ALA A 95 0.18 2.46 3.45
N ASN A 96 0.16 2.11 2.16
CA ASN A 96 -0.65 2.79 1.15
C ASN A 96 -2.16 2.79 1.45
N ASP A 97 -2.71 1.65 1.87
CA ASP A 97 -4.14 1.50 2.15
C ASP A 97 -4.57 2.35 3.35
N MET A 98 -3.77 2.34 4.43
CA MET A 98 -4.04 3.12 5.63
C MET A 98 -3.86 4.62 5.38
N ALA A 99 -2.91 5.01 4.53
CA ALA A 99 -2.73 6.41 4.11
C ALA A 99 -4.00 6.91 3.39
N LEU A 100 -4.57 6.13 2.47
CA LEU A 100 -5.79 6.50 1.77
C LEU A 100 -7.00 6.57 2.70
N LEU A 101 -7.18 5.59 3.58
CA LEU A 101 -8.27 5.61 4.57
C LEU A 101 -8.20 6.82 5.52
N THR A 102 -7.00 7.38 5.69
CA THR A 102 -6.77 8.56 6.54
C THR A 102 -6.93 9.87 5.76
N PHE A 103 -6.35 9.96 4.57
CA PHE A 103 -6.22 11.24 3.85
C PHE A 103 -7.27 11.47 2.75
N LEU A 104 -7.97 10.46 2.23
CA LEU A 104 -9.11 10.68 1.33
C LEU A 104 -10.26 11.44 2.00
N PRO A 105 -10.68 11.10 3.25
CA PRO A 105 -11.66 11.90 3.98
C PRO A 105 -11.24 13.36 4.18
N LEU A 106 -9.94 13.60 4.41
CA LEU A 106 -9.41 14.96 4.51
C LEU A 106 -9.49 15.68 3.17
N GLY A 107 -9.13 15.02 2.07
CA GLY A 107 -9.28 15.56 0.72
C GLY A 107 -10.72 15.94 0.42
N TYR A 108 -11.67 15.06 0.77
CA TYR A 108 -13.11 15.37 0.66
C TYR A 108 -13.50 16.59 1.49
N TYR A 109 -13.13 16.62 2.77
CA TYR A 109 -13.44 17.72 3.68
C TYR A 109 -12.96 19.07 3.13
N VAL A 110 -11.71 19.15 2.69
CA VAL A 110 -11.13 20.38 2.14
C VAL A 110 -11.86 20.83 0.89
N LEU A 111 -12.08 19.93 -0.06
CA LEU A 111 -12.72 20.26 -1.35
C LEU A 111 -14.20 20.62 -1.18
N HIS A 112 -14.91 19.92 -0.30
CA HIS A 112 -16.33 20.16 -0.01
C HIS A 112 -16.53 21.48 0.72
N THR A 113 -15.76 21.74 1.79
CA THR A 113 -15.87 22.98 2.56
C THR A 113 -15.50 24.22 1.72
N ALA A 114 -14.58 24.06 0.78
CA ALA A 114 -14.17 25.11 -0.13
C ALA A 114 -15.12 25.27 -1.36
N GLY A 115 -16.15 24.42 -1.54
CA GLY A 115 -17.01 24.43 -2.71
C GLY A 115 -16.28 24.10 -4.03
N LYS A 116 -15.26 23.23 -3.96
CA LYS A 116 -14.37 22.87 -5.07
C LYS A 116 -14.45 21.39 -5.45
N GLU A 117 -15.60 20.76 -5.28
CA GLU A 117 -15.83 19.32 -5.53
C GLU A 117 -15.50 18.89 -6.96
N ARG A 118 -15.45 19.83 -7.91
CA ARG A 118 -15.04 19.55 -9.30
C ARG A 118 -13.64 18.94 -9.40
N TYR A 119 -12.77 19.22 -8.45
CA TYR A 119 -11.42 18.66 -8.38
C TYR A 119 -11.34 17.32 -7.62
N MET A 120 -12.45 16.81 -7.06
CA MET A 120 -12.46 15.63 -6.20
C MET A 120 -11.95 14.38 -6.91
N ALA A 121 -12.45 14.10 -8.12
CA ALA A 121 -11.99 12.93 -8.89
C ALA A 121 -10.47 12.98 -9.13
N PHE A 122 -9.98 14.12 -9.61
CA PHE A 122 -8.55 14.32 -9.87
C PHE A 122 -7.72 14.18 -8.58
N THR A 123 -8.11 14.85 -7.50
CA THR A 123 -7.38 14.81 -6.21
C THR A 123 -7.33 13.39 -5.66
N PHE A 124 -8.44 12.63 -5.70
CA PHE A 124 -8.49 11.25 -5.24
C PHE A 124 -7.61 10.32 -6.09
N ILE A 125 -7.58 10.52 -7.42
CA ILE A 125 -6.70 9.78 -8.32
C ILE A 125 -5.24 10.08 -7.99
N MET A 126 -4.88 11.34 -7.79
CA MET A 126 -3.51 11.73 -7.43
C MET A 126 -3.11 11.22 -6.04
N GLN A 127 -4.02 11.23 -5.06
CA GLN A 127 -3.78 10.63 -3.74
C GLN A 127 -3.59 9.10 -3.85
N ASN A 128 -4.35 8.42 -4.72
CA ASN A 128 -4.18 6.99 -4.98
C ASN A 128 -2.79 6.68 -5.57
N ILE A 129 -2.39 7.41 -6.61
CA ILE A 129 -1.06 7.27 -7.22
C ILE A 129 0.03 7.59 -6.18
N ALA A 130 -0.16 8.67 -5.42
CA ALA A 130 0.74 9.09 -4.35
C ALA A 130 0.89 8.02 -3.25
N ALA A 131 -0.19 7.37 -2.85
CA ALA A 131 -0.14 6.31 -1.84
C ALA A 131 0.64 5.09 -2.34
N ASN A 132 0.38 4.64 -3.57
CA ASN A 132 1.09 3.50 -4.15
C ASN A 132 2.58 3.77 -4.36
N LEU A 133 2.93 4.92 -4.94
CA LEU A 133 4.30 5.26 -5.29
C LEU A 133 5.09 5.85 -4.12
N GLY A 134 4.44 6.48 -3.13
CA GLY A 134 5.10 6.99 -1.93
C GLY A 134 5.64 5.87 -1.06
N GLY A 135 4.84 4.85 -0.82
CA GLY A 135 5.23 3.69 0.00
C GLY A 135 6.42 2.88 -0.55
N MET A 136 6.84 3.12 -1.80
CA MET A 136 7.95 2.37 -2.40
C MET A 136 9.31 2.65 -1.74
N LEU A 137 9.53 3.83 -1.15
CA LEU A 137 10.85 4.23 -0.64
C LEU A 137 11.24 3.54 0.66
N THR A 138 10.29 2.99 1.41
CA THR A 138 10.55 2.31 2.68
C THR A 138 10.11 0.84 2.65
N PRO A 139 10.83 -0.06 3.32
CA PRO A 139 10.43 -1.48 3.38
C PRO A 139 9.04 -1.69 4.00
N PHE A 140 8.64 -0.86 4.96
CA PHE A 140 7.36 -0.95 5.65
C PHE A 140 6.25 -0.08 5.07
N GLY A 141 6.55 0.71 4.03
CA GLY A 141 5.56 1.57 3.36
C GLY A 141 4.54 0.80 2.53
N ASN A 142 4.91 -0.36 2.02
CA ASN A 142 4.00 -1.25 1.27
C ASN A 142 4.22 -2.71 1.69
N PRO A 143 3.17 -3.55 1.77
CA PRO A 143 3.30 -4.94 2.18
C PRO A 143 4.23 -5.78 1.29
N GLN A 144 4.20 -5.57 -0.04
CA GLN A 144 5.11 -6.26 -0.97
C GLN A 144 6.57 -5.90 -0.74
N ASN A 145 6.86 -4.66 -0.33
CA ASN A 145 8.22 -4.22 -0.01
C ASN A 145 8.75 -4.95 1.22
N LEU A 146 7.94 -5.00 2.28
CA LEU A 146 8.31 -5.69 3.51
C LEU A 146 8.61 -7.16 3.24
N TYR A 147 7.80 -7.82 2.43
CA TYR A 147 8.00 -9.20 2.04
C TYR A 147 9.31 -9.39 1.25
N LEU A 148 9.53 -8.64 0.17
CA LEU A 148 10.73 -8.78 -0.65
C LEU A 148 12.00 -8.39 0.12
N TYR A 149 11.92 -7.34 0.95
CA TYR A 149 12.99 -6.92 1.85
C TYR A 149 13.40 -8.04 2.81
N SER A 150 12.41 -8.72 3.41
CA SER A 150 12.63 -9.85 4.31
C SER A 150 13.17 -11.07 3.57
N LYS A 151 12.50 -11.49 2.49
CA LYS A 151 12.80 -12.70 1.74
C LYS A 151 14.22 -12.72 1.16
N PHE A 152 14.64 -11.61 0.55
CA PHE A 152 15.95 -11.49 -0.07
C PHE A 152 17.01 -10.88 0.85
N ASN A 153 16.67 -10.57 2.11
CA ASN A 153 17.56 -9.92 3.09
C ASN A 153 18.27 -8.67 2.51
N ILE A 154 17.51 -7.81 1.81
CA ILE A 154 18.05 -6.66 1.09
C ILE A 154 18.61 -5.65 2.11
N PRO A 155 19.87 -5.18 1.98
CA PRO A 155 20.37 -4.11 2.84
C PRO A 155 19.56 -2.82 2.65
N ILE A 156 19.25 -2.09 3.76
CA ILE A 156 18.41 -0.89 3.70
C ILE A 156 18.98 0.19 2.76
N GLY A 157 20.31 0.37 2.74
CA GLY A 157 20.95 1.33 1.85
C GLY A 157 20.74 0.98 0.38
N GLU A 158 20.85 -0.30 0.02
CA GLU A 158 20.63 -0.81 -1.33
C GLU A 158 19.16 -0.68 -1.72
N PHE A 159 18.23 -1.08 -0.84
CA PHE A 159 16.79 -0.91 -1.04
C PHE A 159 16.46 0.56 -1.38
N THR A 160 16.93 1.48 -0.54
CA THR A 160 16.64 2.91 -0.70
C THR A 160 17.26 3.47 -1.98
N LEU A 161 18.52 3.13 -2.29
CA LEU A 161 19.20 3.59 -3.52
C LEU A 161 18.50 3.12 -4.78
N LYS A 162 17.98 1.88 -4.81
CA LYS A 162 17.24 1.35 -5.96
C LYS A 162 15.87 2.01 -6.13
N MET A 163 15.18 2.31 -5.03
CA MET A 163 13.84 2.89 -5.09
C MET A 163 13.85 4.42 -5.23
N LEU A 164 14.95 5.10 -4.90
CA LEU A 164 15.05 6.56 -4.92
C LEU A 164 14.81 7.20 -6.31
N PRO A 165 15.39 6.71 -7.42
CA PRO A 165 15.19 7.33 -8.73
C PRO A 165 13.72 7.33 -9.19
N PRO A 166 12.98 6.18 -9.23
CA PRO A 166 11.58 6.18 -9.61
C PRO A 166 10.70 6.93 -8.61
N PHE A 167 11.06 6.94 -7.32
CA PHE A 167 10.39 7.74 -6.30
C PHE A 167 10.47 9.24 -6.60
N LEU A 168 11.66 9.77 -6.92
CA LEU A 168 11.84 11.18 -7.26
C LEU A 168 11.10 11.57 -8.54
N LEU A 169 11.12 10.69 -9.54
CA LEU A 169 10.34 10.90 -10.76
C LEU A 169 8.83 10.91 -10.45
N ALA A 170 8.34 10.02 -9.60
CA ALA A 170 6.94 10.00 -9.18
C ALA A 170 6.53 11.30 -8.48
N VAL A 171 7.35 11.80 -7.54
CA VAL A 171 7.13 13.11 -6.87
C VAL A 171 7.02 14.24 -7.89
N ALA A 172 7.95 14.30 -8.85
CA ALA A 172 7.96 15.32 -9.89
C ALA A 172 6.69 15.25 -10.76
N LEU A 173 6.35 14.06 -11.28
CA LEU A 173 5.19 13.86 -12.12
C LEU A 173 3.88 14.21 -11.40
N ILE A 174 3.69 13.74 -10.17
CA ILE A 174 2.51 14.02 -9.36
C ILE A 174 2.38 15.53 -9.12
N THR A 175 3.47 16.21 -8.78
CA THR A 175 3.49 17.65 -8.52
C THR A 175 3.12 18.43 -9.79
N VAL A 176 3.74 18.09 -10.91
CA VAL A 176 3.45 18.71 -12.22
C VAL A 176 1.97 18.51 -12.59
N CYS A 177 1.42 17.30 -12.45
CA CYS A 177 -0.01 17.05 -12.68
C CYS A 177 -0.90 17.95 -11.80
N CYS A 178 -0.61 18.04 -10.50
CA CYS A 178 -1.39 18.89 -9.59
C CYS A 178 -1.33 20.38 -10.00
N VAL A 179 -0.18 20.88 -10.44
CA VAL A 179 -0.01 22.27 -10.89
C VAL A 179 -0.75 22.55 -12.20
N ILE A 180 -0.75 21.60 -13.14
CA ILE A 180 -1.38 21.76 -14.45
C ILE A 180 -2.91 21.65 -14.35
N PHE A 181 -3.43 20.62 -13.67
CA PHE A 181 -4.85 20.29 -13.70
C PHE A 181 -5.70 21.03 -12.64
N VAL A 182 -5.08 21.68 -11.64
CA VAL A 182 -5.80 22.46 -10.63
C VAL A 182 -5.49 23.94 -10.78
N LYS A 183 -6.53 24.77 -10.98
CA LYS A 183 -6.36 26.24 -11.10
C LYS A 183 -6.07 26.87 -9.74
N PRO A 184 -5.29 27.99 -9.69
CA PRO A 184 -4.99 28.69 -8.44
C PRO A 184 -6.17 29.58 -8.01
N GLU A 185 -7.15 28.99 -7.34
CA GLU A 185 -8.32 29.71 -6.86
C GLU A 185 -8.25 29.88 -5.34
N PRO A 186 -8.63 31.05 -4.80
CA PRO A 186 -8.64 31.27 -3.36
C PRO A 186 -9.68 30.38 -2.67
N ILE A 187 -9.36 29.99 -1.45
CA ILE A 187 -10.24 29.23 -0.56
C ILE A 187 -10.11 29.73 0.88
N GLU A 188 -11.19 29.62 1.64
CA GLU A 188 -11.20 29.81 3.09
C GLU A 188 -11.60 28.50 3.76
N LEU A 189 -10.74 27.99 4.62
CA LEU A 189 -11.00 26.79 5.42
C LEU A 189 -11.40 27.23 6.84
N LYS A 190 -12.62 26.85 7.26
CA LYS A 190 -13.09 27.12 8.63
C LYS A 190 -12.34 26.23 9.64
N ASP A 191 -11.90 26.85 10.70
CA ASP A 191 -11.09 26.18 11.72
C ASP A 191 -11.94 25.25 12.62
N LYS A 192 -11.51 23.99 12.74
CA LYS A 192 -11.86 23.12 13.87
C LYS A 192 -10.54 22.56 14.42
N PRO A 193 -9.95 23.20 15.43
CA PRO A 193 -8.75 22.67 16.07
C PRO A 193 -9.13 21.41 16.85
N GLU A 194 -8.72 20.25 16.39
CA GLU A 194 -8.76 19.02 17.16
C GLU A 194 -7.47 18.95 18.00
N LYS A 195 -7.62 18.60 19.29
CA LYS A 195 -6.49 18.49 20.23
C LYS A 195 -5.93 17.07 20.16
N ILE A 196 -4.62 16.95 19.96
CA ILE A 196 -3.90 15.67 20.04
C ILE A 196 -3.79 15.25 21.51
N ASP A 197 -4.11 14.00 21.82
CA ASP A 197 -3.73 13.38 23.09
C ASP A 197 -2.21 13.12 23.09
N ARG A 198 -1.45 14.08 23.64
CA ARG A 198 0.02 14.06 23.56
C ARG A 198 0.62 12.83 24.25
N LYS A 199 0.05 12.35 25.37
CA LYS A 199 0.60 11.22 26.12
C LYS A 199 0.44 9.89 25.35
N ARG A 200 -0.76 9.62 24.86
CA ARG A 200 -1.02 8.41 24.05
C ARG A 200 -0.25 8.46 22.73
N THR A 201 -0.24 9.61 22.07
CA THR A 201 0.50 9.80 20.81
C THR A 201 1.98 9.53 21.00
N ALA A 202 2.62 10.07 22.04
CA ALA A 202 4.03 9.81 22.32
C ALA A 202 4.33 8.33 22.56
N ALA A 203 3.48 7.64 23.32
CA ALA A 203 3.61 6.20 23.56
C ALA A 203 3.47 5.39 22.26
N TYR A 204 2.49 5.73 21.40
CA TYR A 204 2.30 5.03 20.12
C TYR A 204 3.41 5.34 19.11
N LEU A 205 3.96 6.55 19.09
CA LEU A 205 5.14 6.87 18.28
C LEU A 205 6.39 6.10 18.76
N PHE A 206 6.53 5.89 20.06
CA PHE A 206 7.58 5.03 20.59
C PHE A 206 7.40 3.57 20.14
N LEU A 207 6.18 3.02 20.21
CA LEU A 207 5.89 1.69 19.69
C LEU A 207 6.13 1.61 18.17
N PHE A 208 5.84 2.68 17.43
CA PHE A 208 6.12 2.76 15.99
C PHE A 208 7.62 2.70 15.71
N ALA A 209 8.43 3.41 16.48
CA ALA A 209 9.89 3.30 16.39
C ALA A 209 10.38 1.86 16.65
N ILE A 210 9.82 1.17 17.64
CA ILE A 210 10.11 -0.26 17.88
C ILE A 210 9.71 -1.12 16.69
N ALA A 211 8.53 -0.91 16.10
CA ALA A 211 8.10 -1.66 14.92
C ALA A 211 9.07 -1.47 13.75
N ILE A 212 9.59 -0.26 13.53
CA ILE A 212 10.61 0.02 12.52
C ILE A 212 11.94 -0.69 12.85
N ILE A 213 12.37 -0.67 14.10
CA ILE A 213 13.60 -1.35 14.58
C ILE A 213 13.53 -2.86 14.32
N ILE A 214 12.35 -3.46 14.50
CA ILE A 214 12.10 -4.89 14.19
C ILE A 214 12.23 -5.15 12.68
N VAL A 215 11.65 -4.31 11.84
CA VAL A 215 11.73 -4.45 10.38
C VAL A 215 13.19 -4.42 9.91
N PHE A 216 14.02 -3.57 10.51
CA PHE A 216 15.45 -3.47 10.19
C PHE A 216 16.33 -4.55 10.84
N ASN A 217 15.75 -5.53 11.53
CA ASN A 217 16.46 -6.64 12.18
C ASN A 217 17.41 -6.24 13.33
N PHE A 218 17.25 -5.08 13.93
CA PHE A 218 18.03 -4.70 15.12
C PHE A 218 17.57 -5.46 16.37
N ILE A 219 16.31 -5.92 16.37
CA ILE A 219 15.72 -6.76 17.44
C ILE A 219 15.03 -7.96 16.78
N PRO A 220 15.10 -9.16 17.37
CA PRO A 220 14.36 -10.33 16.88
C PRO A 220 12.86 -10.02 16.77
N TYR A 221 12.27 -10.32 15.61
CA TYR A 221 10.89 -9.95 15.28
C TYR A 221 9.86 -10.44 16.30
N TRP A 222 10.04 -11.63 16.87
CA TRP A 222 9.13 -12.21 17.85
C TRP A 222 9.16 -11.47 19.20
N ILE A 223 10.32 -10.97 19.66
CA ILE A 223 10.43 -10.17 20.90
C ILE A 223 9.67 -8.87 20.74
N GLY A 224 9.91 -8.14 19.66
CA GLY A 224 9.26 -6.88 19.42
C GLY A 224 7.75 -7.02 19.19
N MET A 225 7.31 -8.06 18.46
CA MET A 225 5.89 -8.36 18.27
C MET A 225 5.19 -8.63 19.62
N ILE A 226 5.79 -9.44 20.49
CA ILE A 226 5.24 -9.73 21.83
C ILE A 226 5.16 -8.43 22.65
N PHE A 227 6.23 -7.63 22.66
CA PHE A 227 6.26 -6.37 23.41
C PHE A 227 5.16 -5.39 22.94
N ILE A 228 5.04 -5.16 21.61
CA ILE A 228 4.01 -4.30 21.03
C ILE A 228 2.62 -4.83 21.38
N THR A 229 2.40 -6.13 21.22
CA THR A 229 1.10 -6.76 21.50
C THR A 229 0.70 -6.60 22.95
N LEU A 230 1.58 -6.95 23.90
CA LEU A 230 1.30 -6.82 25.33
C LEU A 230 1.03 -5.37 25.74
N THR A 231 1.82 -4.43 25.22
CA THR A 231 1.62 -3.00 25.47
C THR A 231 0.25 -2.53 24.95
N LEU A 232 -0.13 -2.91 23.73
CA LEU A 232 -1.43 -2.55 23.17
C LEU A 232 -2.61 -3.26 23.85
N VAL A 233 -2.43 -4.49 24.35
CA VAL A 233 -3.45 -5.17 25.17
C VAL A 233 -3.79 -4.36 26.42
N VAL A 234 -2.80 -3.69 27.02
CA VAL A 234 -3.00 -2.86 28.22
C VAL A 234 -3.51 -1.46 27.83
N MET A 235 -2.93 -0.84 26.82
CA MET A 235 -3.18 0.58 26.49
C MET A 235 -4.34 0.80 25.54
N ASP A 236 -4.50 -0.07 24.52
CA ASP A 236 -5.48 0.12 23.43
C ASP A 236 -5.86 -1.20 22.75
N ARG A 237 -6.72 -2.00 23.40
CA ARG A 237 -7.24 -3.25 22.81
C ARG A 237 -8.02 -3.02 21.51
N LYS A 238 -8.59 -1.82 21.33
CA LYS A 238 -9.31 -1.48 20.10
C LYS A 238 -8.37 -1.40 18.89
N ALA A 239 -7.12 -0.98 19.09
CA ALA A 239 -6.12 -0.96 18.03
C ALA A 239 -5.84 -2.38 17.51
N LEU A 240 -5.68 -3.36 18.42
CA LEU A 240 -5.50 -4.76 18.03
C LEU A 240 -6.73 -5.33 17.31
N ALA A 241 -7.93 -5.01 17.77
CA ALA A 241 -9.17 -5.43 17.10
C ALA A 241 -9.36 -4.79 15.71
N ALA A 242 -8.75 -3.63 15.47
CA ALA A 242 -8.83 -2.88 14.22
C ALA A 242 -7.75 -3.27 13.19
N VAL A 243 -6.82 -4.18 13.53
CA VAL A 243 -5.82 -4.71 12.60
C VAL A 243 -6.50 -5.37 11.41
N ASP A 244 -5.95 -5.17 10.22
CA ASP A 244 -6.45 -5.81 8.99
C ASP A 244 -6.01 -7.30 8.94
N TYR A 245 -6.71 -8.13 9.73
CA TYR A 245 -6.50 -9.58 9.73
C TYR A 245 -6.78 -10.24 8.36
N PRO A 246 -7.79 -9.81 7.59
CA PRO A 246 -7.95 -10.27 6.21
C PRO A 246 -6.71 -10.08 5.35
N LEU A 247 -5.99 -8.98 5.49
CA LEU A 247 -4.72 -8.77 4.78
C LEU A 247 -3.67 -9.81 5.22
N LEU A 248 -3.51 -10.04 6.52
CA LEU A 248 -2.56 -11.06 7.04
C LEU A 248 -2.90 -12.46 6.53
N LEU A 249 -4.18 -12.84 6.55
CA LEU A 249 -4.65 -14.11 6.01
C LEU A 249 -4.43 -14.22 4.50
N THR A 250 -4.56 -13.12 3.78
CA THR A 250 -4.24 -13.06 2.34
C THR A 250 -2.78 -13.45 2.09
N PHE A 251 -1.85 -12.96 2.90
CA PHE A 251 -0.44 -13.37 2.81
C PHE A 251 -0.26 -14.87 3.09
N VAL A 252 -0.89 -15.39 4.13
CA VAL A 252 -0.83 -16.82 4.48
C VAL A 252 -1.31 -17.67 3.31
N PHE A 253 -2.45 -17.34 2.70
CA PHE A 253 -2.98 -18.08 1.57
C PHE A 253 -2.13 -17.94 0.29
N PHE A 254 -1.57 -16.76 0.04
CA PHE A 254 -0.64 -16.60 -1.08
C PHE A 254 0.69 -17.30 -0.86
N PHE A 255 1.18 -17.45 0.37
CA PHE A 255 2.36 -18.27 0.64
C PHE A 255 2.11 -19.73 0.30
N ILE A 256 0.94 -20.28 0.67
CA ILE A 256 0.55 -21.64 0.29
C ILE A 256 0.45 -21.76 -1.24
N PHE A 257 -0.28 -20.86 -1.88
CA PHE A 257 -0.44 -20.85 -3.33
C PHE A 257 0.91 -20.80 -4.05
N ALA A 258 1.76 -19.82 -3.72
CA ALA A 258 3.04 -19.61 -4.38
C ALA A 258 4.03 -20.78 -4.11
N GLY A 259 4.03 -21.31 -2.87
CA GLY A 259 4.83 -22.50 -2.52
C GLY A 259 4.42 -23.73 -3.30
N ASN A 260 3.09 -23.94 -3.48
CA ASN A 260 2.58 -25.04 -4.31
C ASN A 260 2.95 -24.85 -5.78
N MET A 261 2.78 -23.64 -6.33
CA MET A 261 3.14 -23.31 -7.71
C MET A 261 4.62 -23.54 -8.00
N ALA A 262 5.49 -23.24 -7.03
CA ALA A 262 6.93 -23.48 -7.15
C ALA A 262 7.33 -24.95 -7.20
N ARG A 263 6.43 -25.88 -6.83
CA ARG A 263 6.64 -27.33 -6.84
C ARG A 263 6.07 -28.01 -8.10
N ILE A 264 5.43 -27.26 -8.98
CA ILE A 264 4.89 -27.77 -10.25
C ILE A 264 5.90 -27.42 -11.35
N ASP A 265 6.60 -28.42 -11.89
CA ASP A 265 7.72 -28.24 -12.83
C ASP A 265 7.34 -27.38 -14.03
N VAL A 266 6.19 -27.67 -14.67
CA VAL A 266 5.71 -26.91 -15.84
C VAL A 266 5.53 -25.43 -15.51
N ILE A 267 5.02 -25.11 -14.33
CA ILE A 267 4.82 -23.74 -13.86
C ILE A 267 6.16 -23.06 -13.57
N LYS A 268 7.06 -23.79 -12.91
CA LYS A 268 8.40 -23.32 -12.58
C LYS A 268 9.16 -22.99 -13.86
N ASP A 269 9.18 -23.88 -14.85
CA ASP A 269 9.88 -23.67 -16.12
C ASP A 269 9.31 -22.48 -16.88
N PHE A 270 7.97 -22.35 -16.93
CA PHE A 270 7.29 -21.23 -17.57
C PHE A 270 7.67 -19.89 -16.91
N PHE A 271 7.49 -19.74 -15.61
CA PHE A 271 7.81 -18.47 -14.92
C PHE A 271 9.29 -18.15 -14.97
N SER A 272 10.16 -19.15 -14.77
CA SER A 272 11.61 -18.94 -14.84
C SER A 272 12.05 -18.47 -16.23
N SER A 273 11.53 -19.05 -17.31
CA SER A 273 11.86 -18.65 -18.68
C SER A 273 11.39 -17.23 -19.00
N VAL A 274 10.18 -16.87 -18.61
CA VAL A 274 9.62 -15.53 -18.88
C VAL A 274 10.33 -14.45 -18.05
N LEU A 275 10.60 -14.74 -16.76
CA LEU A 275 11.32 -13.80 -15.90
C LEU A 275 12.77 -13.59 -16.32
N GLN A 276 13.44 -14.60 -16.91
CA GLN A 276 14.79 -14.45 -17.48
C GLN A 276 14.83 -13.49 -18.68
N ILE A 277 13.73 -13.36 -19.44
CA ILE A 277 13.66 -12.39 -20.56
C ILE A 277 13.63 -10.97 -20.01
N ASN A 278 12.72 -10.67 -19.08
CA ASN A 278 12.60 -9.36 -18.44
C ASN A 278 11.79 -9.42 -17.16
N THR A 279 12.46 -9.53 -16.01
CA THR A 279 11.81 -9.60 -14.69
C THR A 279 10.98 -8.35 -14.39
N LEU A 280 11.48 -7.15 -14.73
CA LEU A 280 10.79 -5.89 -14.44
C LEU A 280 9.46 -5.81 -15.20
N LEU A 281 9.49 -5.97 -16.51
CA LEU A 281 8.30 -5.85 -17.36
C LEU A 281 7.25 -6.90 -17.01
N PHE A 282 7.69 -8.15 -16.79
CA PHE A 282 6.79 -9.22 -16.43
C PHE A 282 6.14 -9.00 -15.06
N SER A 283 6.88 -8.45 -14.10
CA SER A 283 6.34 -8.07 -12.78
C SER A 283 5.31 -6.95 -12.89
N VAL A 284 5.58 -5.92 -13.69
CA VAL A 284 4.63 -4.83 -13.97
C VAL A 284 3.33 -5.38 -14.57
N ILE A 285 3.44 -6.25 -15.59
CA ILE A 285 2.29 -6.86 -16.26
C ILE A 285 1.51 -7.75 -15.28
N SER A 286 2.18 -8.60 -14.52
CA SER A 286 1.56 -9.49 -13.54
C SER A 286 0.68 -8.71 -12.53
N CYS A 287 1.17 -7.56 -12.05
CA CYS A 287 0.41 -6.70 -11.14
C CYS A 287 -0.94 -6.24 -11.71
N GLN A 288 -1.03 -6.08 -13.03
CA GLN A 288 -2.27 -5.62 -13.67
C GLN A 288 -3.40 -6.66 -13.62
N PHE A 289 -3.07 -7.93 -13.41
CA PHE A 289 -4.02 -9.04 -13.36
C PHE A 289 -4.26 -9.57 -11.94
N ILE A 290 -3.20 -9.71 -11.13
CA ILE A 290 -3.30 -10.37 -9.82
C ILE A 290 -2.93 -9.46 -8.63
N SER A 291 -2.69 -8.15 -8.88
CA SER A 291 -2.26 -7.18 -7.86
C SER A 291 -0.77 -7.30 -7.47
N ASN A 292 -0.21 -6.21 -6.93
CA ASN A 292 1.21 -6.07 -6.62
C ASN A 292 1.70 -7.04 -5.52
N VAL A 293 0.94 -7.22 -4.44
CA VAL A 293 1.33 -8.11 -3.33
C VAL A 293 1.37 -9.58 -3.76
N PRO A 294 0.31 -10.14 -4.38
CA PRO A 294 0.36 -11.50 -4.91
C PRO A 294 1.46 -11.71 -5.95
N SER A 295 1.67 -10.72 -6.83
CA SER A 295 2.75 -10.78 -7.83
C SER A 295 4.12 -10.87 -7.17
N ALA A 296 4.38 -10.07 -6.13
CA ALA A 296 5.63 -10.14 -5.36
C ALA A 296 5.86 -11.52 -4.75
N ILE A 297 4.82 -12.09 -4.10
CA ILE A 297 4.93 -13.40 -3.44
C ILE A 297 5.13 -14.52 -4.46
N LEU A 298 4.37 -14.51 -5.55
CA LEU A 298 4.43 -15.54 -6.58
C LEU A 298 5.76 -15.49 -7.34
N LEU A 299 6.08 -14.35 -7.94
CA LEU A 299 7.22 -14.23 -8.85
C LEU A 299 8.56 -14.38 -8.11
N SER A 300 8.63 -14.00 -6.85
CA SER A 300 9.83 -14.20 -6.01
C SER A 300 10.21 -15.67 -5.79
N GLN A 301 9.37 -16.63 -6.16
CA GLN A 301 9.71 -18.06 -6.11
C GLN A 301 10.51 -18.50 -7.35
N PHE A 302 10.51 -17.71 -8.43
CA PHE A 302 11.02 -18.12 -9.74
C PHE A 302 12.17 -17.23 -10.25
N THR A 303 12.56 -16.19 -9.52
CA THR A 303 13.68 -15.32 -9.88
C THR A 303 14.54 -14.97 -8.68
N SER A 304 15.84 -14.82 -8.91
CA SER A 304 16.79 -14.21 -7.97
C SER A 304 17.04 -12.72 -8.24
N ASP A 305 16.52 -12.20 -9.37
CA ASP A 305 16.61 -10.78 -9.71
C ASP A 305 15.57 -9.98 -8.92
N TYR A 306 15.86 -9.81 -7.62
CA TYR A 306 14.99 -9.06 -6.73
C TYR A 306 14.99 -7.56 -7.01
N HIS A 307 16.00 -7.01 -7.67
CA HIS A 307 16.05 -5.59 -8.04
C HIS A 307 14.94 -5.25 -9.04
N SER A 308 14.91 -5.96 -10.17
CA SER A 308 13.88 -5.77 -11.18
C SER A 308 12.49 -6.14 -10.67
N LEU A 309 12.39 -7.21 -9.86
CA LEU A 309 11.14 -7.60 -9.22
C LEU A 309 10.61 -6.50 -8.30
N LEU A 310 11.46 -5.97 -7.40
CA LEU A 310 11.11 -4.90 -6.47
C LEU A 310 10.62 -3.64 -7.19
N LEU A 311 11.34 -3.20 -8.23
CA LEU A 311 10.93 -2.08 -9.07
C LEU A 311 9.58 -2.37 -9.75
N GLY A 312 9.47 -3.53 -10.39
CA GLY A 312 8.29 -3.91 -11.17
C GLY A 312 7.01 -3.99 -10.35
N VAL A 313 7.04 -4.59 -9.13
CA VAL A 313 5.83 -4.71 -8.30
C VAL A 313 5.44 -3.39 -7.62
N ASN A 314 6.37 -2.46 -7.43
CA ASN A 314 6.04 -1.13 -6.91
C ASN A 314 5.41 -0.24 -7.98
N ILE A 315 6.02 -0.17 -9.16
CA ILE A 315 5.48 0.57 -10.31
C ILE A 315 4.18 -0.08 -10.78
N GLY A 316 4.13 -1.41 -10.82
CA GLY A 316 2.95 -2.16 -11.21
C GLY A 316 1.75 -1.98 -10.26
N GLY A 317 1.93 -1.38 -9.09
CA GLY A 317 0.84 -1.00 -8.19
C GLY A 317 -0.07 0.12 -8.73
N VAL A 318 0.40 0.90 -9.71
CA VAL A 318 -0.43 1.79 -10.52
C VAL A 318 -0.84 1.08 -11.82
N GLY A 319 -1.87 1.58 -12.51
CA GLY A 319 -2.40 0.98 -13.75
C GLY A 319 -3.87 0.61 -13.59
N THR A 320 -4.20 -0.68 -13.59
CA THR A 320 -5.58 -1.15 -13.42
C THR A 320 -6.10 -0.95 -12.01
N LEU A 321 -7.42 -1.00 -11.84
CA LEU A 321 -8.06 -0.96 -10.51
C LEU A 321 -7.69 -2.18 -9.65
N ILE A 322 -7.31 -3.29 -10.27
CA ILE A 322 -6.94 -4.54 -9.59
C ILE A 322 -5.47 -4.51 -9.16
N ALA A 323 -4.65 -3.69 -9.80
CA ALA A 323 -3.20 -3.64 -9.56
C ALA A 323 -2.82 -3.36 -8.09
N SER A 324 -3.70 -2.68 -7.34
CA SER A 324 -3.52 -2.43 -5.90
C SER A 324 -4.86 -2.35 -5.19
N LEU A 325 -4.93 -2.87 -3.96
CA LEU A 325 -6.09 -2.70 -3.07
C LEU A 325 -6.39 -1.22 -2.79
N ALA A 326 -5.38 -0.39 -2.72
CA ALA A 326 -5.48 1.06 -2.60
C ALA A 326 -6.38 1.69 -3.68
N SER A 327 -6.32 1.20 -4.92
CA SER A 327 -7.15 1.66 -6.04
C SER A 327 -8.63 1.34 -5.82
N LEU A 328 -8.94 0.17 -5.28
CA LEU A 328 -10.31 -0.23 -4.95
C LEU A 328 -10.87 0.58 -3.76
N ILE A 329 -10.04 0.88 -2.76
CA ILE A 329 -10.41 1.74 -1.62
C ILE A 329 -10.81 3.12 -2.14
N THR A 330 -9.98 3.70 -3.01
CA THR A 330 -10.22 5.04 -3.57
C THR A 330 -11.49 5.08 -4.41
N LEU A 331 -11.70 4.07 -5.28
CA LEU A 331 -12.92 3.95 -6.08
C LEU A 331 -14.18 3.83 -5.20
N ARG A 332 -14.14 3.01 -4.15
CA ARG A 332 -15.27 2.85 -3.21
C ARG A 332 -15.58 4.17 -2.52
N GLN A 333 -14.56 4.87 -2.01
CA GLN A 333 -14.73 6.16 -1.35
C GLN A 333 -15.32 7.19 -2.30
N TYR A 334 -14.81 7.28 -3.53
CA TYR A 334 -15.34 8.21 -4.53
C TYR A 334 -16.80 7.91 -4.87
N ASN A 335 -17.16 6.65 -5.09
CA ASN A 335 -18.52 6.25 -5.44
C ASN A 335 -19.54 6.51 -4.33
N THR A 336 -19.13 6.36 -3.07
CA THR A 336 -19.97 6.71 -1.91
C THR A 336 -20.29 8.20 -1.88
N LEU A 337 -19.34 9.04 -2.27
CA LEU A 337 -19.49 10.51 -2.26
C LEU A 337 -20.13 11.07 -3.54
N ASN A 338 -20.00 10.37 -4.67
CA ASN A 338 -20.47 10.81 -5.99
C ASN A 338 -21.21 9.68 -6.72
N PRO A 339 -22.39 9.26 -6.24
CA PRO A 339 -23.15 8.21 -6.91
C PRO A 339 -23.49 8.60 -8.34
N GLY A 340 -23.38 7.66 -9.28
CA GLY A 340 -23.68 7.86 -10.70
C GLY A 340 -22.54 8.43 -11.56
N LYS A 341 -21.40 8.82 -10.99
CA LYS A 341 -20.24 9.33 -11.76
C LYS A 341 -19.10 8.32 -11.91
N THR A 342 -19.34 7.05 -11.59
CA THR A 342 -18.34 5.96 -11.58
C THR A 342 -17.64 5.78 -12.92
N GLY A 343 -18.37 5.74 -14.03
CA GLY A 343 -17.77 5.51 -15.35
C GLY A 343 -16.77 6.61 -15.75
N ARG A 344 -17.11 7.88 -15.50
CA ARG A 344 -16.21 9.01 -15.77
C ARG A 344 -14.98 8.97 -14.86
N TYR A 345 -15.18 8.58 -13.60
CA TYR A 345 -14.05 8.40 -12.66
C TYR A 345 -13.09 7.31 -13.14
N ILE A 346 -13.60 6.13 -13.53
CA ILE A 346 -12.79 5.01 -14.02
C ILE A 346 -12.02 5.42 -15.27
N ALA A 347 -12.65 6.13 -16.22
CA ALA A 347 -11.95 6.59 -17.41
C ALA A 347 -10.79 7.53 -17.07
N SER A 348 -11.02 8.54 -16.21
CA SER A 348 -9.96 9.44 -15.75
C SER A 348 -8.90 8.71 -14.92
N PHE A 349 -9.31 7.79 -14.03
CA PHE A 349 -8.42 6.95 -13.25
C PHE A 349 -7.48 6.15 -14.16
N SER A 350 -8.03 5.45 -15.15
CA SER A 350 -7.25 4.66 -16.10
C SER A 350 -6.28 5.55 -16.89
N ALA A 351 -6.73 6.69 -17.39
CA ALA A 351 -5.87 7.60 -18.15
C ALA A 351 -4.63 8.03 -17.35
N PHE A 352 -4.81 8.51 -16.10
CA PHE A 352 -3.69 8.92 -15.26
C PHE A 352 -2.83 7.74 -14.82
N ASN A 353 -3.44 6.66 -14.32
CA ASN A 353 -2.67 5.53 -13.79
C ASN A 353 -1.83 4.84 -14.90
N PHE A 354 -2.39 4.62 -16.11
CA PHE A 354 -1.62 4.06 -17.21
C PHE A 354 -0.54 5.01 -17.73
N SER A 355 -0.79 6.34 -17.74
CA SER A 355 0.26 7.31 -18.09
C SER A 355 1.44 7.23 -17.12
N PHE A 356 1.18 7.18 -15.82
CA PHE A 356 2.23 7.00 -14.80
C PHE A 356 2.93 5.64 -14.96
N LEU A 357 2.17 4.57 -15.16
CA LEU A 357 2.71 3.22 -15.36
C LEU A 357 3.69 3.19 -16.53
N ILE A 358 3.31 3.72 -17.69
CA ILE A 358 4.14 3.72 -18.90
C ILE A 358 5.40 4.52 -18.68
N VAL A 359 5.29 5.76 -18.17
CA VAL A 359 6.44 6.64 -17.95
C VAL A 359 7.43 6.04 -16.95
N LEU A 360 6.94 5.54 -15.82
CA LEU A 360 7.77 4.94 -14.78
C LEU A 360 8.41 3.63 -15.24
N THR A 361 7.65 2.79 -15.98
CA THR A 361 8.21 1.54 -16.54
C THR A 361 9.31 1.84 -17.53
N ALA A 362 9.08 2.76 -18.47
CA ALA A 362 10.10 3.17 -19.44
C ALA A 362 11.35 3.73 -18.75
N PHE A 363 11.18 4.55 -17.73
CA PHE A 363 12.28 5.08 -16.94
C PHE A 363 13.05 3.97 -16.20
N CYS A 364 12.37 3.03 -15.56
CA CYS A 364 13.03 1.95 -14.83
C CYS A 364 13.71 0.92 -15.75
N MET A 365 13.20 0.75 -16.98
CA MET A 365 13.91 -0.05 -18.01
C MET A 365 15.26 0.52 -18.40
N LEU A 366 15.50 1.82 -18.15
CA LEU A 366 16.82 2.45 -18.37
C LEU A 366 17.75 2.29 -17.15
N LEU A 367 17.22 1.88 -15.99
CA LEU A 367 17.98 1.73 -14.73
C LEU A 367 18.42 0.28 -14.46
N VAL A 368 17.82 -0.69 -15.16
CA VAL A 368 18.10 -2.13 -15.10
C VAL A 368 18.84 -2.55 -16.34
#